data_d0ef949c7d2933576f84065e65c8a6ef
#
_entry.id   d0ef949c7d2933576f84065e65c8a6ef
#
_cell.length_a   1.000
_cell.length_b   1.000
_cell.length_c   1.000
_cell.angle_alpha   90.00
_cell.angle_beta   90.00
_cell.angle_gamma   90.00
#
_symmetry.space_group_name_H-M   'P 1'
#
loop_
_entity.id
_entity.type
_entity.pdbx_description
1 polymer ?
#
loop_
_entity_poly.entity_id
_entity_poly.type
_entity_poly.pdbx_seq_one_letter_code
_entity_poly.pdbx_strand_id
1 'polypeptide(L)'
;MRIAFTGPESSGKTTLSKWLSTELSDTIYIPEFAREYLEERKIVRASENDFRAIVKRQCSLFNQTESNAHHIFDTDIFVLRVWNDEVFKLKLPELEILPSYGMNIHFLCAPDVEWEEDSLRSAPAQSERGRLFEKYKIELRNSQVNFIILSGSLDEKKSLILSSIQDNSF
;
A
#
# COMPACT_ATOMS: atom_id res chain seq x y z
N MET A 1 -8.54 1.51 14.70
CA MET A 1 -7.21 1.89 14.17
C MET A 1 -7.20 1.71 12.66
N ARG A 2 -6.46 2.53 11.92
CA ARG A 2 -6.34 2.48 10.47
C ARG A 2 -4.89 2.19 10.10
N ILE A 3 -4.63 1.06 9.50
CA ILE A 3 -3.29 0.53 9.23
C ILE A 3 -3.16 0.31 7.73
N ALA A 4 -2.13 0.87 7.11
CA ALA A 4 -1.88 0.72 5.69
C ALA A 4 -0.54 0.05 5.41
N PHE A 5 -0.52 -0.78 4.38
CA PHE A 5 0.70 -1.38 3.84
C PHE A 5 1.08 -0.65 2.55
N THR A 6 2.34 -0.25 2.46
CA THR A 6 2.88 0.48 1.31
C THR A 6 4.21 -0.10 0.86
N GLY A 7 4.67 0.28 -0.32
CA GLY A 7 5.93 -0.20 -0.87
C GLY A 7 5.80 -0.74 -2.29
N PRO A 8 6.93 -1.15 -2.89
CA PRO A 8 6.97 -1.61 -4.27
C PRO A 8 6.21 -2.92 -4.50
N GLU A 9 6.04 -3.27 -5.76
CA GLU A 9 5.49 -4.57 -6.15
C GLU A 9 6.33 -5.73 -5.58
N SER A 10 5.69 -6.86 -5.31
CA SER A 10 6.33 -8.07 -4.74
C SER A 10 7.10 -7.82 -3.43
N SER A 11 6.65 -6.90 -2.58
CA SER A 11 7.24 -6.66 -1.26
C SER A 11 6.49 -7.35 -0.11
N GLY A 12 5.43 -8.12 -0.42
CA GLY A 12 4.66 -8.88 0.57
C GLY A 12 3.51 -8.11 1.22
N LYS A 13 3.12 -6.94 0.69
CA LYS A 13 1.99 -6.14 1.22
C LYS A 13 0.74 -6.96 1.43
N THR A 14 0.25 -7.61 0.37
CA THR A 14 -0.99 -8.41 0.41
C THR A 14 -0.90 -9.59 1.37
N THR A 15 0.25 -10.23 1.46
CA THR A 15 0.47 -11.35 2.40
C THR A 15 0.37 -10.88 3.85
N LEU A 16 1.03 -9.76 4.17
CA LEU A 16 1.06 -9.21 5.52
C LEU A 16 -0.27 -8.56 5.92
N SER A 17 -0.92 -7.83 5.01
CA SER A 17 -2.20 -7.17 5.28
C SER A 17 -3.33 -8.18 5.49
N LYS A 18 -3.39 -9.24 4.67
CA LYS A 18 -4.34 -10.35 4.86
C LYS A 18 -4.07 -11.10 6.16
N TRP A 19 -2.81 -11.43 6.44
CA TRP A 19 -2.46 -12.08 7.70
C TRP A 19 -2.90 -11.22 8.90
N LEU A 20 -2.56 -9.93 8.91
CA LEU A 20 -2.92 -9.05 10.02
C LEU A 20 -4.43 -8.95 10.20
N SER A 21 -5.19 -8.97 9.11
CA SER A 21 -6.66 -8.95 9.18
C SER A 21 -7.27 -10.21 9.78
N THR A 22 -6.54 -11.32 9.83
CA THR A 22 -6.96 -12.56 10.52
C THR A 22 -6.43 -12.65 11.94
N GLU A 23 -5.37 -11.92 12.26
CA GLU A 23 -4.72 -11.95 13.57
C GLU A 23 -5.43 -11.04 14.59
N LEU A 24 -5.96 -9.91 14.14
CA LEU A 24 -6.69 -8.97 14.99
C LEU A 24 -8.20 -9.28 14.97
N SER A 25 -8.86 -9.09 16.11
CA SER A 25 -10.32 -9.08 16.18
C SER A 25 -10.91 -7.80 15.60
N ASP A 26 -12.18 -7.86 15.21
CA ASP A 26 -12.94 -6.69 14.72
C ASP A 26 -12.21 -5.91 13.60
N THR A 27 -11.83 -6.62 12.54
CA THR A 27 -11.12 -6.06 11.40
C THR A 27 -12.00 -5.91 10.16
N ILE A 28 -11.73 -4.85 9.40
CA ILE A 28 -12.24 -4.64 8.04
C ILE A 28 -11.04 -4.60 7.11
N TYR A 29 -10.91 -5.59 6.23
CA TYR A 29 -9.85 -5.64 5.23
C TYR A 29 -10.28 -4.89 3.97
N ILE A 30 -9.43 -3.97 3.52
CA ILE A 30 -9.64 -3.16 2.30
C ILE A 30 -8.57 -3.55 1.28
N PRO A 31 -8.94 -4.28 0.21
CA PRO A 31 -8.01 -4.74 -0.81
C PRO A 31 -7.51 -3.60 -1.70
N GLU A 32 -6.43 -3.86 -2.43
CA GLU A 32 -5.98 -3.03 -3.55
C GLU A 32 -6.94 -3.16 -4.73
N PHE A 33 -7.71 -2.10 -4.99
CA PHE A 33 -8.69 -2.10 -6.08
C PHE A 33 -8.06 -2.18 -7.47
N ALA A 34 -6.83 -1.68 -7.63
CA ALA A 34 -6.15 -1.71 -8.93
C ALA A 34 -6.04 -3.13 -9.48
N ARG A 35 -5.70 -4.11 -8.64
CA ARG A 35 -5.57 -5.51 -9.05
C ARG A 35 -6.91 -6.06 -9.54
N GLU A 36 -7.98 -5.94 -8.75
CA GLU A 36 -9.33 -6.37 -9.14
C GLU A 36 -9.76 -5.74 -10.47
N TYR A 37 -9.59 -4.41 -10.58
CA TYR A 37 -9.96 -3.65 -11.78
C TYR A 37 -9.26 -4.14 -13.04
N LEU A 38 -7.95 -4.39 -12.96
CA LEU A 38 -7.15 -4.81 -14.12
C LEU A 38 -7.42 -6.27 -14.49
N GLU A 39 -7.54 -7.18 -13.51
CA GLU A 39 -7.82 -8.60 -13.71
C GLU A 39 -9.18 -8.82 -14.37
N GLU A 40 -10.25 -8.21 -13.82
CA GLU A 40 -11.61 -8.34 -14.37
C GLU A 40 -11.71 -7.88 -15.81
N ARG A 41 -10.98 -6.84 -16.17
CA ARG A 41 -10.98 -6.25 -17.53
C ARG A 41 -9.92 -6.82 -18.46
N LYS A 42 -9.09 -7.74 -17.95
CA LYS A 42 -7.96 -8.34 -18.68
C LYS A 42 -7.01 -7.28 -19.24
N ILE A 43 -6.79 -6.21 -18.47
CA ILE A 43 -5.91 -5.10 -18.83
C ILE A 43 -4.50 -5.42 -18.35
N VAL A 44 -3.56 -5.58 -19.29
CA VAL A 44 -2.14 -5.81 -18.97
C VAL A 44 -1.43 -4.48 -18.67
N ARG A 45 -1.82 -3.41 -19.35
CA ARG A 45 -1.23 -2.08 -19.15
C ARG A 45 -2.34 -1.04 -19.04
N ALA A 46 -2.46 -0.44 -17.88
CA ALA A 46 -3.46 0.59 -17.61
C ALA A 46 -3.26 1.83 -18.50
N SER A 47 -4.34 2.36 -19.04
CA SER A 47 -4.40 3.67 -19.67
C SER A 47 -4.57 4.76 -18.60
N GLU A 48 -4.45 6.03 -19.00
CA GLU A 48 -4.76 7.17 -18.11
C GLU A 48 -6.20 7.11 -17.56
N ASN A 49 -7.16 6.69 -18.40
CA ASN A 49 -8.56 6.58 -17.98
C ASN A 49 -8.76 5.46 -16.94
N ASP A 50 -8.07 4.34 -17.12
CA ASP A 50 -8.07 3.25 -16.13
C ASP A 50 -7.48 3.73 -14.81
N PHE A 51 -6.34 4.43 -14.86
CA PHE A 51 -5.70 4.96 -13.68
C PHE A 51 -6.59 5.97 -12.93
N ARG A 52 -7.27 6.88 -13.63
CA ARG A 52 -8.25 7.81 -13.03
C ARG A 52 -9.39 7.07 -12.34
N ALA A 53 -9.91 6.01 -12.96
CA ALA A 53 -10.97 5.18 -12.38
C ALA A 53 -10.49 4.46 -11.12
N ILE A 54 -9.27 3.91 -11.15
CA ILE A 54 -8.61 3.24 -10.02
C ILE A 54 -8.43 4.24 -8.86
N VAL A 55 -7.83 5.40 -9.12
CA VAL A 55 -7.60 6.44 -8.10
C VAL A 55 -8.90 6.84 -7.44
N LYS A 56 -9.93 7.18 -8.23
CA LYS A 56 -11.23 7.60 -7.71
C LYS A 56 -11.85 6.55 -6.79
N ARG A 57 -11.82 5.28 -7.21
CA ARG A 57 -12.41 4.19 -6.41
C ARG A 57 -11.59 3.89 -5.15
N GLN A 58 -10.27 3.80 -5.27
CA GLN A 58 -9.40 3.53 -4.12
C GLN A 58 -9.48 4.65 -3.08
N CYS A 59 -9.50 5.91 -3.50
CA CYS A 59 -9.68 7.04 -2.58
C CYS A 59 -11.07 7.01 -1.90
N SER A 60 -12.12 6.57 -2.61
CA SER A 60 -13.43 6.33 -2.00
C SER A 60 -13.37 5.25 -0.91
N LEU A 61 -12.59 4.19 -1.11
CA LEU A 61 -12.39 3.14 -0.10
C LEU A 61 -11.62 3.66 1.13
N PHE A 62 -10.63 4.53 0.93
CA PHE A 62 -9.93 5.17 2.05
C PHE A 62 -10.84 6.05 2.92
N ASN A 63 -11.89 6.61 2.36
CA ASN A 63 -12.85 7.44 3.10
C ASN A 63 -13.91 6.63 3.86
N GLN A 64 -13.96 5.31 3.70
CA GLN A 64 -14.87 4.50 4.49
C GLN A 64 -14.44 4.49 5.95
N THR A 65 -15.28 5.05 6.80
CA THR A 65 -15.05 5.15 8.24
C THR A 65 -16.21 4.48 8.96
N GLU A 66 -16.31 3.17 8.85
CA GLU A 66 -17.30 2.44 9.62
C GLU A 66 -16.69 1.98 10.96
N SER A 67 -17.41 2.30 12.03
CA SER A 67 -17.30 1.68 13.34
C SER A 67 -15.94 1.69 14.09
N ASN A 68 -15.95 1.07 15.26
CA ASN A 68 -14.81 0.84 16.15
C ASN A 68 -13.83 -0.24 15.65
N ALA A 69 -14.00 -0.75 14.42
CA ALA A 69 -13.16 -1.79 13.86
C ALA A 69 -11.76 -1.30 13.47
N HIS A 70 -10.82 -2.24 13.40
CA HIS A 70 -9.51 -2.02 12.78
C HIS A 70 -9.63 -2.09 11.27
N HIS A 71 -9.23 -1.04 10.54
CA HIS A 71 -9.21 -1.03 9.08
C HIS A 71 -7.81 -1.35 8.59
N ILE A 72 -7.68 -2.44 7.85
CA ILE A 72 -6.41 -2.92 7.30
C ILE A 72 -6.43 -2.70 5.78
N PHE A 73 -5.58 -1.80 5.30
CA PHE A 73 -5.49 -1.43 3.90
C PHE A 73 -4.30 -2.12 3.23
N ASP A 74 -4.55 -2.89 2.18
CA ASP A 74 -3.50 -3.56 1.38
C ASP A 74 -2.64 -2.58 0.58
N THR A 75 -3.15 -1.39 0.36
CA THR A 75 -2.45 -0.30 -0.32
C THR A 75 -2.82 1.05 0.30
N ASP A 76 -2.06 2.09 -0.01
CA ASP A 76 -2.32 3.43 0.44
C ASP A 76 -2.21 4.47 -0.69
N ILE A 77 -2.38 5.75 -0.32
CA ILE A 77 -2.27 6.86 -1.27
C ILE A 77 -0.86 6.99 -1.87
N PHE A 78 0.18 6.58 -1.12
CA PHE A 78 1.57 6.67 -1.59
C PHE A 78 1.85 5.71 -2.73
N VAL A 79 1.20 4.54 -2.76
CA VAL A 79 1.28 3.61 -3.90
C VAL A 79 0.73 4.28 -5.15
N LEU A 80 -0.43 4.92 -5.07
CA LEU A 80 -1.03 5.62 -6.19
C LEU A 80 -0.18 6.83 -6.65
N ARG A 81 0.40 7.59 -5.72
CA ARG A 81 1.29 8.72 -6.04
C ARG A 81 2.53 8.26 -6.76
N VAL A 82 3.23 7.26 -6.23
CA VAL A 82 4.45 6.73 -6.86
C VAL A 82 4.12 6.16 -8.23
N TRP A 83 3.03 5.42 -8.38
CA TRP A 83 2.60 4.92 -9.70
C TRP A 83 2.28 6.06 -10.67
N ASN A 84 1.57 7.09 -10.22
CA ASN A 84 1.31 8.27 -11.04
C ASN A 84 2.60 8.95 -11.52
N ASP A 85 3.54 9.15 -10.62
CA ASP A 85 4.81 9.81 -10.92
C ASP A 85 5.69 9.02 -11.89
N GLU A 86 5.67 7.69 -11.78
CA GLU A 86 6.46 6.83 -12.65
C GLU A 86 5.87 6.71 -14.05
N VAL A 87 4.55 6.67 -14.17
CA VAL A 87 3.89 6.24 -15.40
C VAL A 87 3.06 7.35 -16.05
N PHE A 88 2.16 8.00 -15.31
CA PHE A 88 1.11 8.84 -15.91
C PHE A 88 1.41 10.33 -15.82
N LYS A 89 2.00 10.79 -14.73
CA LYS A 89 2.31 12.21 -14.46
C LYS A 89 1.09 13.13 -14.55
N LEU A 90 -0.07 12.63 -14.12
CA LEU A 90 -1.31 13.36 -14.15
C LEU A 90 -1.45 14.28 -12.94
N LYS A 91 -2.16 15.40 -13.12
CA LYS A 91 -2.64 16.23 -12.02
C LYS A 91 -4.00 15.71 -11.58
N LEU A 92 -4.06 15.07 -10.42
CA LEU A 92 -5.26 14.48 -9.84
C LEU A 92 -5.46 15.05 -8.43
N PRO A 93 -6.52 15.84 -8.20
CA PRO A 93 -6.78 16.41 -6.88
C PRO A 93 -6.83 15.36 -5.76
N GLU A 94 -7.33 14.16 -6.07
CA GLU A 94 -7.41 13.06 -5.11
C GLU A 94 -6.04 12.62 -4.57
N LEU A 95 -4.97 12.78 -5.38
CA LEU A 95 -3.61 12.46 -4.97
C LEU A 95 -2.93 13.58 -4.21
N GLU A 96 -3.49 14.79 -4.28
CA GLU A 96 -2.97 15.99 -3.59
C GLU A 96 -3.58 16.16 -2.19
N ILE A 97 -4.72 15.51 -1.93
CA ILE A 97 -5.39 15.54 -0.62
C ILE A 97 -4.48 14.84 0.40
N LEU A 98 -4.07 15.62 1.38
CA LEU A 98 -3.11 15.22 2.40
C LEU A 98 -3.77 14.77 3.71
N PRO A 99 -2.92 14.14 4.50
CA PRO A 99 -1.66 13.44 4.18
C PRO A 99 -1.76 11.92 4.18
N SER A 100 -2.78 11.28 4.64
CA SER A 100 -2.80 9.82 4.79
C SER A 100 -4.20 9.23 4.89
N TYR A 101 -5.21 10.00 4.52
CA TYR A 101 -6.60 9.57 4.75
C TYR A 101 -6.87 9.10 6.19
N GLY A 102 -6.19 9.74 7.17
CA GLY A 102 -6.32 9.40 8.59
C GLY A 102 -5.78 8.03 8.99
N MET A 103 -4.80 7.50 8.24
CA MET A 103 -4.07 6.30 8.66
C MET A 103 -3.27 6.60 9.92
N ASN A 104 -3.36 5.71 10.91
CA ASN A 104 -2.58 5.83 12.14
C ASN A 104 -1.12 5.45 11.88
N ILE A 105 -0.89 4.44 11.03
CA ILE A 105 0.44 3.95 10.70
C ILE A 105 0.49 3.39 9.27
N HIS A 106 1.65 3.55 8.64
CA HIS A 106 2.02 2.92 7.38
C HIS A 106 3.13 1.90 7.61
N PHE A 107 2.95 0.68 7.15
CA PHE A 107 4.01 -0.32 7.10
C PHE A 107 4.64 -0.32 5.70
N LEU A 108 5.87 0.21 5.61
CA LEU A 108 6.65 0.24 4.37
C LEU A 108 7.37 -1.09 4.19
N CYS A 109 6.86 -1.92 3.30
CA CYS A 109 7.40 -3.24 3.01
C CYS A 109 8.64 -3.16 2.12
N ALA A 110 9.78 -3.64 2.63
CA ALA A 110 11.02 -3.72 1.87
C ALA A 110 10.93 -4.80 0.76
N PRO A 111 11.58 -4.59 -0.40
CA PRO A 111 11.59 -5.55 -1.50
C PRO A 111 12.65 -6.64 -1.31
N ASP A 112 12.67 -7.26 -0.14
CA ASP A 112 13.62 -8.28 0.29
C ASP A 112 13.08 -9.72 0.16
N VAL A 113 11.86 -9.87 -0.38
CA VAL A 113 11.30 -11.16 -0.76
C VAL A 113 11.67 -11.50 -2.20
N GLU A 114 11.79 -12.80 -2.52
CA GLU A 114 11.97 -13.25 -3.89
C GLU A 114 10.83 -12.72 -4.76
N TRP A 115 11.20 -12.25 -5.96
CA TRP A 115 10.20 -11.76 -6.90
C TRP A 115 9.50 -12.94 -7.58
N GLU A 116 8.17 -12.94 -7.51
CA GLU A 116 7.33 -13.87 -8.25
C GLU A 116 6.82 -13.19 -9.52
N GLU A 117 6.92 -13.90 -10.65
CA GLU A 117 6.41 -13.40 -11.93
C GLU A 117 4.89 -13.24 -11.88
N ASP A 118 4.43 -12.04 -12.20
CA ASP A 118 3.01 -11.70 -12.22
C ASP A 118 2.76 -10.81 -13.44
N SER A 119 1.82 -11.21 -14.28
CA SER A 119 1.50 -10.52 -15.54
C SER A 119 1.07 -9.05 -15.38
N LEU A 120 0.66 -8.66 -14.18
CA LEU A 120 0.27 -7.28 -13.84
C LEU A 120 1.40 -6.46 -13.21
N ARG A 121 2.59 -7.04 -13.02
CA ARG A 121 3.73 -6.40 -12.37
C ARG A 121 4.75 -5.91 -13.38
N SER A 122 5.16 -4.66 -13.25
CA SER A 122 6.04 -3.98 -14.19
C SER A 122 7.49 -3.80 -13.73
N ALA A 123 7.82 -4.10 -12.49
CA ALA A 123 9.15 -3.88 -11.91
C ALA A 123 9.85 -5.19 -11.50
N PRO A 124 10.27 -6.03 -12.46
CA PRO A 124 10.83 -7.34 -12.17
C PRO A 124 12.25 -7.29 -11.58
N ALA A 125 13.05 -6.28 -11.95
CA ALA A 125 14.44 -6.18 -11.50
C ALA A 125 14.53 -5.73 -10.04
N GLN A 126 15.39 -6.41 -9.26
CA GLN A 126 15.63 -6.06 -7.85
C GLN A 126 16.11 -4.61 -7.68
N SER A 127 16.97 -4.12 -8.58
CA SER A 127 17.46 -2.73 -8.57
C SER A 127 16.32 -1.71 -8.72
N GLU A 128 15.34 -2.01 -9.57
CA GLU A 128 14.18 -1.15 -9.79
C GLU A 128 13.26 -1.14 -8.57
N ARG A 129 13.01 -2.29 -7.97
CA ARG A 129 12.24 -2.38 -6.71
C ARG A 129 12.91 -1.63 -5.58
N GLY A 130 14.26 -1.69 -5.50
CA GLY A 130 15.07 -0.91 -4.55
C GLY A 130 14.94 0.59 -4.77
N ARG A 131 15.00 1.04 -6.03
CA ARG A 131 14.80 2.46 -6.39
C ARG A 131 13.41 2.95 -5.99
N LEU A 132 12.37 2.18 -6.29
CA LEU A 132 11.00 2.51 -5.89
C LEU A 132 10.84 2.53 -4.37
N PHE A 133 11.46 1.60 -3.66
CA PHE A 133 11.43 1.59 -2.19
C PHE A 133 11.98 2.88 -1.58
N GLU A 134 13.10 3.39 -2.06
CA GLU A 134 13.64 4.68 -1.60
C GLU A 134 12.69 5.84 -1.95
N LYS A 135 12.00 5.79 -3.09
CA LYS A 135 10.99 6.78 -3.45
C LYS A 135 9.81 6.78 -2.47
N TYR A 136 9.26 5.61 -2.13
CA TYR A 136 8.23 5.49 -1.09
C TYR A 136 8.67 6.08 0.26
N LYS A 137 9.88 5.77 0.67
CA LYS A 137 10.46 6.26 1.91
C LYS A 137 10.60 7.78 1.96
N ILE A 138 10.96 8.39 0.84
CA ILE A 138 11.03 9.86 0.69
C ILE A 138 9.61 10.46 0.77
N GLU A 139 8.62 9.89 0.06
CA GLU A 139 7.23 10.35 0.08
C GLU A 139 6.63 10.30 1.49
N LEU A 140 6.80 9.20 2.22
CA LEU A 140 6.34 9.06 3.59
C LEU A 140 6.97 10.09 4.54
N ARG A 141 8.29 10.30 4.42
CA ARG A 141 9.01 11.30 5.23
C ARG A 141 8.54 12.73 4.94
N ASN A 142 8.42 13.08 3.67
CA ASN A 142 7.98 14.41 3.24
C ASN A 142 6.55 14.70 3.69
N SER A 143 5.72 13.68 3.76
CA SER A 143 4.33 13.77 4.22
C SER A 143 4.18 13.77 5.74
N GLN A 144 5.28 13.58 6.49
CA GLN A 144 5.32 13.59 7.96
C GLN A 144 4.34 12.60 8.61
N VAL A 145 4.11 11.46 7.97
CA VAL A 145 3.25 10.40 8.49
C VAL A 145 4.04 9.39 9.32
N ASN A 146 3.36 8.73 10.24
CA ASN A 146 3.95 7.64 11.01
C ASN A 146 4.16 6.43 10.11
N PHE A 147 5.39 5.93 10.03
CA PHE A 147 5.66 4.71 9.28
C PHE A 147 6.79 3.88 9.90
N ILE A 148 6.70 2.57 9.68
CA ILE A 148 7.71 1.60 10.08
C ILE A 148 8.14 0.81 8.86
N ILE A 149 9.45 0.61 8.70
CA ILE A 149 10.01 -0.21 7.63
C ILE A 149 9.98 -1.67 8.05
N LEU A 150 9.34 -2.51 7.24
CA LEU A 150 9.31 -3.95 7.42
C LEU A 150 10.37 -4.59 6.51
N SER A 151 11.41 -5.15 7.11
CA SER A 151 12.49 -5.87 6.43
C SER A 151 12.80 -7.19 7.13
N GLY A 152 13.47 -8.10 6.43
CA GLY A 152 13.80 -9.43 6.96
C GLY A 152 12.80 -10.52 6.57
N SER A 153 12.82 -11.61 7.31
CA SER A 153 11.91 -12.73 7.11
C SER A 153 10.44 -12.37 7.38
N LEU A 154 9.53 -13.20 6.91
CA LEU A 154 8.10 -13.01 7.15
C LEU A 154 7.77 -12.97 8.64
N ASP A 155 8.42 -13.81 9.45
CA ASP A 155 8.17 -13.89 10.89
C ASP A 155 8.71 -12.66 11.64
N GLU A 156 9.87 -12.13 11.25
CA GLU A 156 10.40 -10.87 11.78
C GLU A 156 9.46 -9.70 11.46
N LYS A 157 8.96 -9.61 10.22
CA LYS A 157 7.99 -8.59 9.82
C LYS A 157 6.69 -8.68 10.63
N LYS A 158 6.15 -9.90 10.80
CA LYS A 158 4.95 -10.13 11.62
C LYS A 158 5.14 -9.74 13.08
N SER A 159 6.27 -10.11 13.66
CA SER A 159 6.62 -9.78 15.05
C SER A 159 6.72 -8.27 15.24
N LEU A 160 7.36 -7.57 14.30
CA LEU A 160 7.50 -6.11 14.33
C LEU A 160 6.13 -5.40 14.18
N ILE A 161 5.24 -5.90 13.33
CA ILE A 161 3.88 -5.37 13.19
C ILE A 161 3.13 -5.47 14.51
N LEU A 162 3.11 -6.65 15.13
CA LEU A 162 2.37 -6.86 16.39
C LEU A 162 2.91 -6.01 17.53
N SER A 163 4.23 -5.97 17.74
CA SER A 163 4.83 -5.14 18.77
C SER A 163 4.50 -3.66 18.58
N SER A 164 4.58 -3.17 17.33
CA SER A 164 4.27 -1.78 17.00
C SER A 164 2.82 -1.41 17.28
N ILE A 165 1.88 -2.32 17.06
CA ILE A 165 0.45 -2.09 17.33
C ILE A 165 0.16 -2.12 18.83
N GLN A 166 0.82 -3.00 19.59
CA GLN A 166 0.65 -3.15 21.04
C GLN A 166 1.20 -1.95 21.80
N ASP A 167 2.33 -1.39 21.36
CA ASP A 167 2.99 -0.27 22.04
C ASP A 167 2.23 1.06 21.92
N ASN A 168 1.12 1.10 21.15
CA ASN A 168 0.32 2.31 20.90
C ASN A 168 1.18 3.55 20.57
N SER A 169 2.28 3.34 19.85
CA SER A 169 3.30 4.36 19.58
C SER A 169 2.91 5.36 18.47
N PHE A 170 1.60 5.65 18.28
CA PHE A 170 1.13 6.45 17.14
C PHE A 170 0.31 7.66 17.57
#